data_b7a3d07383ba3a282795cd5ae277ae0c
#
_entry.id   b7a3d07383ba3a282795cd5ae277ae0c
#
_cell.length_a   1.000
_cell.length_b   1.000
_cell.length_c   1.000
_cell.angle_alpha   90.00
_cell.angle_beta   90.00
_cell.angle_gamma   90.00
#
_symmetry.space_group_name_H-M   'P 1'
#
loop_
_entity.id
_entity.type
_entity.pdbx_description
1 polymer ?
#
loop_
_entity_poly.entity_id
_entity_poly.type
_entity_poly.pdbx_seq_one_letter_code
_entity_poly.pdbx_strand_id
1 'polypeptide(L)'
;MRKTKIVCTLGPASSNEEVMEKMLIAGMNVARFNFSHGTHENHGKTIDMFRRVRDRLGVPAAVMLDTKGPEIRIKDIKNGKAMLKTGDTFTITTRDILGNSSEAPINYPDLPKHDLKPGQRILIDDGNIELEVISHTDTDILCRIIDGGYISTHKSLNLPNLHLDIPFLSEQDKSDLLFGVEKDVDFIAASFVRCAEDVISLRKFLDYHGAHKIKIISKIENAEGVDNFAEILEASDGIMVARGDMGVEIAFERLPGIQKKFIRQCYQAGKMVITATQMLESMLHNYMPTRAEITDVANAVFDGTSAVMLSGETTVGDYPVRVVEVMSHIVEQAENDAIDLGSYKGFRHTDDHESITNAICDAACTTAADMNAKAILTATESGYTARLCSKFRPSVPIIAATPCEKTFHQLALSWGVYPVLSLYQSDADKLMRHAVDCAKMIDMVQTGDRVVITSGEEVRSSGNTNLLKVETD
;
A
#
# COMPACT_ATOMS: atom_id res chain seq x y z
N MET A 1 8.11 19.10 8.22
CA MET A 1 8.39 17.66 8.49
C MET A 1 7.20 16.87 8.00
N ARG A 2 7.40 16.00 6.99
CA ARG A 2 6.36 15.30 6.24
C ARG A 2 5.73 14.16 7.05
N LYS A 3 4.42 14.13 7.18
CA LYS A 3 3.65 13.11 7.92
C LYS A 3 3.16 11.96 7.03
N THR A 4 2.68 12.26 5.81
CA THR A 4 2.29 11.27 4.80
C THR A 4 3.53 10.57 4.26
N LYS A 5 3.48 9.25 4.16
CA LYS A 5 4.63 8.41 3.81
C LYS A 5 4.72 8.23 2.29
N ILE A 6 5.90 7.84 1.80
CA ILE A 6 6.13 7.53 0.38
C ILE A 6 6.57 6.07 0.26
N VAL A 7 5.81 5.33 -0.55
CA VAL A 7 6.15 3.97 -0.99
C VAL A 7 6.78 4.08 -2.37
N CYS A 8 7.95 3.48 -2.59
CA CYS A 8 8.62 3.47 -3.89
C CYS A 8 8.83 2.02 -4.36
N THR A 9 8.41 1.72 -5.58
CA THR A 9 8.70 0.42 -6.19
C THR A 9 10.14 0.42 -6.71
N LEU A 10 10.95 -0.52 -6.26
CA LEU A 10 12.32 -0.69 -6.72
C LEU A 10 12.38 -1.57 -7.97
N GLY A 11 13.24 -1.18 -8.89
CA GLY A 11 13.44 -1.89 -10.16
C GLY A 11 14.73 -1.44 -10.84
N PRO A 12 14.90 -1.70 -12.15
CA PRO A 12 16.16 -1.44 -12.86
C PRO A 12 16.75 -0.04 -12.66
N ALA A 13 15.92 1.01 -12.62
CA ALA A 13 16.39 2.39 -12.45
C ALA A 13 16.86 2.72 -11.03
N SER A 14 16.40 1.94 -10.02
CA SER A 14 16.67 2.20 -8.60
C SER A 14 17.44 1.09 -7.89
N SER A 15 17.84 0.00 -8.60
CA SER A 15 18.54 -1.15 -8.00
C SER A 15 20.06 -0.94 -7.91
N ASN A 16 20.49 0.19 -7.32
CA ASN A 16 21.89 0.41 -6.92
C ASN A 16 21.95 1.22 -5.62
N GLU A 17 23.05 1.05 -4.84
CA GLU A 17 23.17 1.62 -3.50
C GLU A 17 23.13 3.14 -3.49
N GLU A 18 23.76 3.82 -4.45
CA GLU A 18 23.81 5.29 -4.50
C GLU A 18 22.43 5.90 -4.75
N VAL A 19 21.64 5.31 -5.69
CA VAL A 19 20.29 5.77 -5.97
C VAL A 19 19.35 5.47 -4.79
N MET A 20 19.45 4.28 -4.18
CA MET A 20 18.67 3.92 -3.00
C MET A 20 18.93 4.87 -1.82
N GLU A 21 20.20 5.20 -1.57
CA GLU A 21 20.59 6.16 -0.54
C GLU A 21 19.97 7.54 -0.78
N LYS A 22 20.08 8.05 -2.01
CA LYS A 22 19.47 9.32 -2.40
C LYS A 22 17.94 9.29 -2.29
N MET A 23 17.29 8.20 -2.66
CA MET A 23 15.83 8.04 -2.53
C MET A 23 15.38 8.00 -1.06
N LEU A 24 16.15 7.34 -0.17
CA LEU A 24 15.87 7.33 1.27
C LEU A 24 16.02 8.75 1.86
N ILE A 25 17.07 9.47 1.49
CA ILE A 25 17.30 10.88 1.91
C ILE A 25 16.20 11.80 1.36
N ALA A 26 15.76 11.60 0.10
CA ALA A 26 14.66 12.33 -0.52
C ALA A 26 13.30 12.06 0.12
N GLY A 27 13.19 10.97 0.89
CA GLY A 27 12.01 10.69 1.72
C GLY A 27 11.29 9.38 1.44
N MET A 28 11.87 8.41 0.76
CA MET A 28 11.31 7.06 0.65
C MET A 28 11.18 6.43 2.04
N ASN A 29 9.98 5.91 2.37
CA ASN A 29 9.69 5.26 3.64
C ASN A 29 9.50 3.75 3.51
N VAL A 30 9.07 3.26 2.34
CA VAL A 30 8.85 1.84 2.07
C VAL A 30 9.39 1.50 0.69
N ALA A 31 10.21 0.47 0.63
CA ALA A 31 10.65 -0.15 -0.61
C ALA A 31 9.68 -1.29 -0.98
N ARG A 32 8.95 -1.13 -2.09
CA ARG A 32 8.04 -2.13 -2.64
C ARG A 32 8.76 -2.97 -3.69
N PHE A 33 8.58 -4.28 -3.61
CA PHE A 33 9.10 -5.27 -4.57
C PHE A 33 7.91 -5.96 -5.23
N ASN A 34 7.74 -5.75 -6.55
CA ASN A 34 6.63 -6.31 -7.31
C ASN A 34 7.00 -7.69 -7.87
N PHE A 35 6.43 -8.74 -7.28
CA PHE A 35 6.67 -10.14 -7.66
C PHE A 35 5.90 -10.60 -8.90
N SER A 36 5.11 -9.73 -9.52
CA SER A 36 4.61 -9.98 -10.89
C SER A 36 5.73 -9.98 -11.93
N HIS A 37 6.90 -9.44 -11.58
CA HIS A 37 8.10 -9.33 -12.43
C HIS A 37 9.35 -9.75 -11.68
N GLY A 38 10.38 -10.15 -12.44
CA GLY A 38 11.67 -10.51 -11.85
C GLY A 38 11.72 -11.96 -11.34
N THR A 39 12.76 -12.25 -10.58
CA THR A 39 13.02 -13.56 -9.96
C THR A 39 13.35 -13.40 -8.47
N HIS A 40 13.16 -14.44 -7.68
CA HIS A 40 13.55 -14.45 -6.25
C HIS A 40 15.01 -14.06 -6.06
N GLU A 41 15.91 -14.52 -6.93
CA GLU A 41 17.33 -14.18 -6.85
C GLU A 41 17.58 -12.67 -6.99
N ASN A 42 16.94 -12.04 -7.99
CA ASN A 42 17.08 -10.60 -8.25
C ASN A 42 16.46 -9.78 -7.13
N HIS A 43 15.24 -10.13 -6.70
CA HIS A 43 14.57 -9.47 -5.57
C HIS A 43 15.38 -9.62 -4.28
N GLY A 44 15.93 -10.82 -4.01
CA GLY A 44 16.75 -11.06 -2.84
C GLY A 44 18.00 -10.18 -2.78
N LYS A 45 18.73 -10.08 -3.88
CA LYS A 45 19.91 -9.20 -3.97
C LYS A 45 19.53 -7.74 -3.71
N THR A 46 18.41 -7.29 -4.27
CA THR A 46 17.94 -5.90 -4.13
C THR A 46 17.43 -5.61 -2.71
N ILE A 47 16.72 -6.55 -2.08
CA ILE A 47 16.28 -6.45 -0.67
C ILE A 47 17.48 -6.36 0.26
N ASP A 48 18.48 -7.25 0.08
CA ASP A 48 19.68 -7.26 0.92
C ASP A 48 20.51 -5.97 0.73
N MET A 49 20.58 -5.45 -0.49
CA MET A 49 21.19 -4.16 -0.80
C MET A 49 20.47 -2.99 -0.11
N PHE A 50 19.13 -2.96 -0.23
CA PHE A 50 18.29 -1.94 0.41
C PHE A 50 18.50 -1.93 1.93
N ARG A 51 18.50 -3.11 2.57
CA ARG A 51 18.73 -3.22 4.02
C ARG A 51 20.11 -2.66 4.43
N ARG A 52 21.16 -3.02 3.72
CA ARG A 52 22.51 -2.46 4.02
C ARG A 52 22.53 -0.94 3.94
N VAL A 53 21.87 -0.34 2.93
CA VAL A 53 21.82 1.12 2.80
C VAL A 53 20.96 1.74 3.91
N ARG A 54 19.78 1.21 4.15
CA ARG A 54 18.86 1.62 5.22
C ARG A 54 19.53 1.60 6.60
N ASP A 55 20.17 0.50 6.93
CA ASP A 55 20.83 0.28 8.25
C ASP A 55 22.05 1.21 8.41
N ARG A 56 22.82 1.43 7.34
CA ARG A 56 23.92 2.41 7.32
C ARG A 56 23.42 3.83 7.59
N LEU A 57 22.27 4.21 7.07
CA LEU A 57 21.64 5.51 7.30
C LEU A 57 20.90 5.61 8.65
N GLY A 58 20.64 4.49 9.31
CA GLY A 58 19.86 4.44 10.55
C GLY A 58 18.41 4.86 10.39
N VAL A 59 17.81 4.70 9.19
CA VAL A 59 16.45 5.17 8.90
C VAL A 59 15.42 4.05 9.00
N PRO A 60 14.19 4.34 9.50
CA PRO A 60 13.13 3.34 9.70
C PRO A 60 12.38 3.03 8.39
N ALA A 61 13.06 2.52 7.38
CA ALA A 61 12.41 2.21 6.12
C ALA A 61 12.03 0.72 6.04
N ALA A 62 10.83 0.41 5.52
CA ALA A 62 10.26 -0.93 5.48
C ALA A 62 10.43 -1.61 4.11
N VAL A 63 10.35 -2.95 4.13
CA VAL A 63 10.32 -3.81 2.93
C VAL A 63 8.90 -4.32 2.73
N MET A 64 8.33 -4.11 1.55
CA MET A 64 7.00 -4.59 1.15
C MET A 64 7.13 -5.53 -0.05
N LEU A 65 6.67 -6.78 0.10
CA LEU A 65 6.49 -7.72 -0.99
C LEU A 65 5.08 -7.57 -1.54
N ASP A 66 4.95 -7.34 -2.84
CA ASP A 66 3.66 -7.24 -3.53
C ASP A 66 3.46 -8.48 -4.39
N THR A 67 2.43 -9.28 -4.07
CA THR A 67 2.15 -10.56 -4.72
C THR A 67 1.59 -10.37 -6.11
N LYS A 68 1.70 -11.40 -6.94
CA LYS A 68 1.10 -11.40 -8.26
C LYS A 68 -0.43 -11.49 -8.19
N GLY A 69 -0.95 -12.38 -7.33
CA GLY A 69 -2.37 -12.64 -7.19
C GLY A 69 -3.01 -13.43 -8.35
N PRO A 70 -4.32 -13.72 -8.24
CA PRO A 70 -5.08 -14.53 -9.20
C PRO A 70 -5.45 -13.74 -10.47
N GLU A 71 -4.48 -13.55 -11.36
CA GLU A 71 -4.67 -12.76 -12.58
C GLU A 71 -4.79 -13.66 -13.82
N ILE A 72 -5.77 -13.35 -14.68
CA ILE A 72 -5.89 -13.97 -15.99
C ILE A 72 -5.02 -13.22 -16.99
N ARG A 73 -4.21 -13.96 -17.75
CA ARG A 73 -3.32 -13.38 -18.77
C ARG A 73 -3.41 -14.12 -20.08
N ILE A 74 -3.23 -13.37 -21.16
CA ILE A 74 -2.94 -13.88 -22.49
C ILE A 74 -1.59 -14.62 -22.45
N LYS A 75 -1.53 -15.83 -23.04
CA LYS A 75 -0.28 -16.57 -23.22
C LYS A 75 0.51 -16.02 -24.43
N ASP A 76 1.35 -16.86 -25.04
CA ASP A 76 2.24 -16.44 -26.11
C ASP A 76 1.49 -16.09 -27.40
N ILE A 77 1.86 -14.96 -27.98
CA ILE A 77 1.40 -14.47 -29.28
C ILE A 77 2.53 -14.62 -30.30
N LYS A 78 2.20 -15.07 -31.51
CA LYS A 78 3.15 -15.16 -32.63
C LYS A 78 3.82 -13.81 -32.88
N ASN A 79 5.15 -13.81 -32.93
CA ASN A 79 5.98 -12.60 -33.07
C ASN A 79 5.80 -11.61 -31.88
N GLY A 80 5.29 -12.07 -30.72
CA GLY A 80 5.13 -11.28 -29.51
C GLY A 80 3.92 -10.34 -29.50
N LYS A 81 3.34 -10.02 -30.65
CA LYS A 81 2.15 -9.15 -30.77
C LYS A 81 1.35 -9.40 -32.05
N ALA A 82 0.07 -9.07 -32.01
CA ALA A 82 -0.83 -9.10 -33.18
C ALA A 82 -1.78 -7.89 -33.15
N MET A 83 -2.21 -7.41 -34.32
CA MET A 83 -3.16 -6.31 -34.45
C MET A 83 -4.58 -6.84 -34.49
N LEU A 84 -5.44 -6.37 -33.59
CA LEU A 84 -6.88 -6.61 -33.58
C LEU A 84 -7.58 -5.40 -34.19
N LYS A 85 -8.51 -5.64 -35.12
CA LYS A 85 -9.26 -4.57 -35.83
C LYS A 85 -10.67 -4.46 -35.23
N THR A 86 -11.08 -3.27 -34.90
CA THR A 86 -12.45 -2.97 -34.47
C THR A 86 -13.48 -3.48 -35.47
N GLY A 87 -14.50 -4.18 -34.98
CA GLY A 87 -15.58 -4.79 -35.77
C GLY A 87 -15.34 -6.23 -36.21
N ASP A 88 -14.11 -6.73 -36.18
CA ASP A 88 -13.78 -8.13 -36.46
C ASP A 88 -14.17 -9.03 -35.27
N THR A 89 -14.10 -10.34 -35.46
CA THR A 89 -14.25 -11.34 -34.42
C THR A 89 -12.90 -11.83 -33.92
N PHE A 90 -12.85 -12.17 -32.61
CA PHE A 90 -11.66 -12.69 -31.97
C PHE A 90 -12.03 -13.81 -31.01
N THR A 91 -11.23 -14.87 -30.92
CA THR A 91 -11.48 -16.00 -30.03
C THR A 91 -10.47 -16.02 -28.88
N ILE A 92 -10.95 -15.95 -27.65
CA ILE A 92 -10.16 -16.29 -26.45
C ILE A 92 -10.30 -17.80 -26.25
N THR A 93 -9.18 -18.51 -26.08
CA THR A 93 -9.19 -19.97 -26.00
C THR A 93 -8.36 -20.51 -24.85
N THR A 94 -8.72 -21.69 -24.35
CA THR A 94 -7.92 -22.45 -23.38
C THR A 94 -7.06 -23.53 -24.04
N ARG A 95 -7.17 -23.69 -25.37
CA ARG A 95 -6.35 -24.64 -26.14
C ARG A 95 -4.88 -24.21 -26.10
N ASP A 96 -3.98 -25.18 -26.15
CA ASP A 96 -2.54 -24.89 -26.17
C ASP A 96 -2.08 -24.57 -27.61
N ILE A 97 -2.20 -23.31 -27.98
CA ILE A 97 -1.86 -22.77 -29.30
C ILE A 97 -0.99 -21.53 -29.16
N LEU A 98 -0.36 -21.13 -30.25
CA LEU A 98 0.31 -19.83 -30.36
C LEU A 98 -0.71 -18.80 -30.88
N GLY A 99 -0.99 -17.76 -30.10
CA GLY A 99 -1.97 -16.74 -30.42
C GLY A 99 -1.60 -15.92 -31.67
N ASN A 100 -2.61 -15.30 -32.28
CA ASN A 100 -2.49 -14.50 -33.51
C ASN A 100 -3.58 -13.40 -33.54
N SER A 101 -3.84 -12.79 -34.71
CA SER A 101 -4.88 -11.76 -34.87
C SER A 101 -6.32 -12.27 -34.81
N SER A 102 -6.56 -13.59 -34.77
CA SER A 102 -7.90 -14.19 -34.78
C SER A 102 -8.21 -14.93 -33.49
N GLU A 103 -7.18 -15.41 -32.77
CA GLU A 103 -7.36 -16.15 -31.52
C GLU A 103 -6.13 -16.02 -30.62
N ALA A 104 -6.35 -16.08 -29.28
CA ALA A 104 -5.26 -16.13 -28.32
C ALA A 104 -5.59 -17.03 -27.11
N PRO A 105 -4.59 -17.80 -26.65
CA PRO A 105 -4.75 -18.66 -25.49
C PRO A 105 -4.55 -17.86 -24.17
N ILE A 106 -5.24 -18.31 -23.12
CA ILE A 106 -5.16 -17.75 -21.77
C ILE A 106 -4.62 -18.76 -20.75
N ASN A 107 -4.18 -18.26 -19.60
CA ASN A 107 -3.63 -19.08 -18.50
C ASN A 107 -4.70 -19.68 -17.56
N TYR A 108 -5.98 -19.33 -17.71
CA TYR A 108 -7.07 -19.84 -16.87
C TYR A 108 -7.98 -20.77 -17.67
N PRO A 109 -7.83 -22.12 -17.51
CA PRO A 109 -8.49 -23.11 -18.36
C PRO A 109 -10.00 -23.23 -18.11
N ASP A 110 -10.51 -22.77 -16.95
CA ASP A 110 -11.90 -22.90 -16.60
C ASP A 110 -12.75 -21.68 -17.01
N LEU A 111 -12.14 -20.60 -17.51
CA LEU A 111 -12.88 -19.39 -17.90
C LEU A 111 -14.06 -19.66 -18.86
N PRO A 112 -13.94 -20.47 -19.92
CA PRO A 112 -15.07 -20.71 -20.82
C PRO A 112 -16.22 -21.51 -20.20
N LYS A 113 -16.01 -22.15 -19.03
CA LYS A 113 -17.02 -22.93 -18.30
C LYS A 113 -17.87 -22.07 -17.37
N HIS A 114 -17.48 -20.80 -17.14
CA HIS A 114 -18.29 -19.86 -16.39
C HIS A 114 -19.53 -19.45 -17.21
N ASP A 115 -20.58 -18.95 -16.53
CA ASP A 115 -21.84 -18.49 -17.15
C ASP A 115 -21.61 -17.14 -17.87
N LEU A 116 -20.84 -17.20 -18.97
CA LEU A 116 -20.57 -16.04 -19.81
C LEU A 116 -21.79 -15.72 -20.67
N LYS A 117 -22.25 -14.48 -20.61
CA LYS A 117 -23.46 -14.05 -21.35
C LYS A 117 -23.06 -13.25 -22.61
N PRO A 118 -23.81 -13.41 -23.72
CA PRO A 118 -23.68 -12.50 -24.84
C PRO A 118 -23.82 -11.04 -24.40
N GLY A 119 -22.95 -10.17 -24.89
CA GLY A 119 -22.88 -8.76 -24.49
C GLY A 119 -21.98 -8.48 -23.29
N GLN A 120 -21.38 -9.51 -22.66
CA GLN A 120 -20.43 -9.31 -21.57
C GLN A 120 -19.11 -8.77 -22.09
N ARG A 121 -18.59 -7.78 -21.37
CA ARG A 121 -17.31 -7.13 -21.74
C ARG A 121 -16.13 -7.96 -21.24
N ILE A 122 -15.08 -8.03 -22.07
CA ILE A 122 -13.75 -8.51 -21.71
C ILE A 122 -12.76 -7.41 -22.08
N LEU A 123 -11.91 -7.05 -21.13
CA LEU A 123 -10.90 -6.01 -21.31
C LEU A 123 -9.51 -6.64 -21.33
N ILE A 124 -8.64 -6.18 -22.21
CA ILE A 124 -7.26 -6.68 -22.33
C ILE A 124 -6.32 -5.48 -22.29
N ASP A 125 -5.13 -5.67 -21.67
CA ASP A 125 -4.07 -4.66 -21.59
C ASP A 125 -4.59 -3.37 -20.91
N ASP A 126 -5.05 -3.50 -19.66
CA ASP A 126 -5.56 -2.38 -18.84
C ASP A 126 -6.71 -1.61 -19.51
N GLY A 127 -7.54 -2.33 -20.31
CA GLY A 127 -8.69 -1.75 -20.99
C GLY A 127 -8.36 -1.08 -22.33
N ASN A 128 -7.13 -1.17 -22.81
CA ASN A 128 -6.73 -0.66 -24.14
C ASN A 128 -7.39 -1.42 -25.30
N ILE A 129 -7.87 -2.64 -25.06
CA ILE A 129 -8.64 -3.46 -26.02
C ILE A 129 -9.93 -3.87 -25.32
N GLU A 130 -11.06 -3.64 -25.97
CA GLU A 130 -12.36 -4.05 -25.52
C GLU A 130 -12.98 -5.09 -26.45
N LEU A 131 -13.40 -6.22 -25.87
CA LEU A 131 -14.11 -7.30 -26.54
C LEU A 131 -15.50 -7.46 -25.92
N GLU A 132 -16.47 -7.90 -26.72
CA GLU A 132 -17.82 -8.26 -26.29
C GLU A 132 -18.08 -9.74 -26.61
N VAL A 133 -18.49 -10.53 -25.65
CA VAL A 133 -18.81 -11.95 -25.82
C VAL A 133 -20.00 -12.11 -26.76
N ILE A 134 -19.85 -12.95 -27.80
CA ILE A 134 -20.91 -13.39 -28.71
C ILE A 134 -21.47 -14.74 -28.25
N SER A 135 -20.57 -15.71 -28.01
CA SER A 135 -20.90 -17.08 -27.60
C SER A 135 -19.67 -17.76 -27.01
N HIS A 136 -19.86 -18.86 -26.32
CA HIS A 136 -18.76 -19.68 -25.82
C HIS A 136 -19.04 -21.17 -25.93
N THR A 137 -17.99 -21.97 -25.87
CA THR A 137 -17.96 -23.41 -25.76
C THR A 137 -17.21 -23.79 -24.48
N ASP A 138 -16.88 -25.08 -24.29
CA ASP A 138 -16.07 -25.53 -23.14
C ASP A 138 -14.61 -25.04 -23.21
N THR A 139 -14.12 -24.60 -24.38
CA THR A 139 -12.72 -24.21 -24.61
C THR A 139 -12.52 -22.85 -25.24
N ASP A 140 -13.54 -22.31 -25.86
CA ASP A 140 -13.41 -21.10 -26.69
C ASP A 140 -14.49 -20.07 -26.33
N ILE A 141 -14.12 -18.81 -26.30
CA ILE A 141 -15.02 -17.66 -26.14
C ILE A 141 -14.90 -16.81 -27.40
N LEU A 142 -15.93 -16.83 -28.22
CA LEU A 142 -16.01 -16.00 -29.43
C LEU A 142 -16.48 -14.60 -29.04
N CYS A 143 -15.69 -13.60 -29.41
CA CYS A 143 -15.96 -12.20 -29.09
C CYS A 143 -16.02 -11.35 -30.36
N ARG A 144 -16.70 -10.21 -30.27
CA ARG A 144 -16.60 -9.09 -31.19
C ARG A 144 -15.57 -8.10 -30.63
N ILE A 145 -14.70 -7.56 -31.46
CA ILE A 145 -13.76 -6.51 -31.09
C ILE A 145 -14.52 -5.18 -31.14
N ILE A 146 -14.73 -4.58 -29.96
CA ILE A 146 -15.41 -3.27 -29.82
C ILE A 146 -14.39 -2.16 -30.00
N ASP A 147 -13.27 -2.23 -29.29
CA ASP A 147 -12.13 -1.36 -29.52
C ASP A 147 -10.87 -2.20 -29.73
N GLY A 148 -10.22 -2.00 -30.86
CA GLY A 148 -9.08 -2.78 -31.29
C GLY A 148 -7.75 -2.16 -30.91
N GLY A 149 -6.67 -2.93 -31.11
CA GLY A 149 -5.33 -2.49 -30.77
C GLY A 149 -4.30 -3.61 -30.91
N TYR A 150 -3.07 -3.38 -30.47
CA TYR A 150 -2.05 -4.42 -30.44
C TYR A 150 -2.19 -5.28 -29.18
N ILE A 151 -2.69 -6.53 -29.36
CA ILE A 151 -2.59 -7.54 -28.32
C ILE A 151 -1.17 -8.09 -28.24
N SER A 152 -0.60 -8.22 -27.05
CA SER A 152 0.76 -8.71 -26.84
C SER A 152 0.79 -9.89 -25.88
N THR A 153 1.89 -10.66 -25.91
CA THR A 153 2.17 -11.75 -24.99
C THR A 153 2.09 -11.28 -23.54
N HIS A 154 1.47 -12.09 -22.65
CA HIS A 154 1.36 -11.93 -21.21
C HIS A 154 0.57 -10.70 -20.71
N LYS A 155 -0.25 -10.08 -21.56
CA LYS A 155 -1.14 -8.98 -21.14
C LYS A 155 -2.28 -9.47 -20.26
N SER A 156 -2.71 -8.60 -19.33
CA SER A 156 -3.85 -8.84 -18.43
C SER A 156 -5.16 -9.02 -19.21
N LEU A 157 -6.07 -9.82 -18.66
CA LEU A 157 -7.42 -10.00 -19.14
C LEU A 157 -8.37 -9.83 -17.95
N ASN A 158 -9.26 -8.85 -18.02
CA ASN A 158 -10.23 -8.51 -17.00
C ASN A 158 -11.64 -8.78 -17.49
N LEU A 159 -12.49 -9.26 -16.58
CA LEU A 159 -13.91 -9.54 -16.84
C LEU A 159 -14.76 -8.76 -15.82
N PRO A 160 -15.06 -7.47 -16.08
CA PRO A 160 -15.85 -6.67 -15.16
C PRO A 160 -17.18 -7.35 -14.78
N ASN A 161 -17.51 -7.36 -13.50
CA ASN A 161 -18.73 -7.94 -12.92
C ASN A 161 -18.89 -9.48 -13.08
N LEU A 162 -17.82 -10.21 -13.37
CA LEU A 162 -17.84 -11.68 -13.35
C LEU A 162 -17.13 -12.19 -12.10
N HIS A 163 -17.86 -12.96 -11.28
CA HIS A 163 -17.24 -13.70 -10.18
C HIS A 163 -16.51 -14.93 -10.71
N LEU A 164 -15.22 -15.07 -10.35
CA LEU A 164 -14.36 -16.15 -10.79
C LEU A 164 -13.90 -17.00 -9.60
N ASP A 165 -14.13 -18.32 -9.67
CA ASP A 165 -13.65 -19.29 -8.69
C ASP A 165 -12.15 -19.62 -8.85
N ILE A 166 -11.31 -18.57 -8.91
CA ILE A 166 -9.85 -18.73 -8.95
C ILE A 166 -9.34 -18.83 -7.52
N PRO A 167 -8.53 -19.84 -7.17
CA PRO A 167 -7.88 -19.88 -5.87
C PRO A 167 -7.09 -18.60 -5.60
N PHE A 168 -7.31 -17.97 -4.45
CA PHE A 168 -6.66 -16.69 -4.12
C PHE A 168 -5.14 -16.82 -4.06
N LEU A 169 -4.62 -17.89 -3.44
CA LEU A 169 -3.19 -18.18 -3.40
C LEU A 169 -2.83 -19.25 -4.44
N SER A 170 -2.21 -18.82 -5.53
CA SER A 170 -1.59 -19.74 -6.49
C SER A 170 -0.35 -20.42 -5.91
N GLU A 171 0.15 -21.48 -6.54
CA GLU A 171 1.42 -22.11 -6.12
C GLU A 171 2.61 -21.14 -6.25
N GLN A 172 2.56 -20.23 -7.22
CA GLN A 172 3.55 -19.16 -7.37
C GLN A 172 3.47 -18.17 -6.20
N ASP A 173 2.25 -17.71 -5.84
CA ASP A 173 2.09 -16.82 -4.70
C ASP A 173 2.57 -17.45 -3.40
N LYS A 174 2.29 -18.74 -3.17
CA LYS A 174 2.82 -19.48 -2.02
C LYS A 174 4.35 -19.51 -2.00
N SER A 175 4.98 -19.74 -3.16
CA SER A 175 6.44 -19.71 -3.30
C SER A 175 7.00 -18.31 -3.00
N ASP A 176 6.36 -17.26 -3.50
CA ASP A 176 6.75 -15.87 -3.28
C ASP A 176 6.58 -15.47 -1.80
N LEU A 177 5.50 -15.92 -1.17
CA LEU A 177 5.25 -15.70 0.26
C LEU A 177 6.29 -16.40 1.14
N LEU A 178 6.67 -17.65 0.82
CA LEU A 178 7.74 -18.35 1.54
C LEU A 178 9.07 -17.63 1.43
N PHE A 179 9.38 -17.11 0.24
CA PHE A 179 10.55 -16.25 0.05
C PHE A 179 10.46 -14.96 0.89
N GLY A 180 9.27 -14.34 0.96
CA GLY A 180 9.01 -13.18 1.80
C GLY A 180 9.21 -13.48 3.30
N VAL A 181 8.80 -14.67 3.76
CA VAL A 181 9.02 -15.16 5.12
C VAL A 181 10.52 -15.37 5.38
N GLU A 182 11.24 -16.03 4.47
CA GLU A 182 12.69 -16.23 4.56
C GLU A 182 13.44 -14.89 4.64
N LYS A 183 13.03 -13.93 3.82
CA LYS A 183 13.57 -12.56 3.82
C LYS A 183 13.01 -11.67 4.94
N ASP A 184 12.18 -12.18 5.82
CA ASP A 184 11.55 -11.42 6.91
C ASP A 184 11.06 -10.04 6.48
N VAL A 185 10.25 -9.97 5.40
CA VAL A 185 9.69 -8.71 4.90
C VAL A 185 8.69 -8.11 5.90
N ASP A 186 8.53 -6.78 5.89
CA ASP A 186 7.69 -6.07 6.86
C ASP A 186 6.21 -6.14 6.51
N PHE A 187 5.90 -6.11 5.20
CA PHE A 187 4.56 -6.11 4.66
C PHE A 187 4.42 -7.09 3.49
N ILE A 188 3.23 -7.68 3.38
CA ILE A 188 2.74 -8.30 2.15
C ILE A 188 1.63 -7.41 1.60
N ALA A 189 1.78 -6.87 0.39
CA ALA A 189 0.69 -6.28 -0.38
C ALA A 189 0.03 -7.40 -1.19
N ALA A 190 -1.19 -7.75 -0.79
CA ALA A 190 -1.94 -8.87 -1.36
C ALA A 190 -2.78 -8.41 -2.54
N SER A 191 -2.46 -8.87 -3.75
CA SER A 191 -3.13 -8.46 -4.99
C SER A 191 -4.48 -9.13 -5.17
N PHE A 192 -5.43 -8.42 -5.77
CA PHE A 192 -6.77 -8.89 -6.18
C PHE A 192 -7.60 -9.49 -5.04
N VAL A 193 -7.53 -8.91 -3.84
CA VAL A 193 -8.37 -9.31 -2.70
C VAL A 193 -9.84 -9.03 -3.03
N ARG A 194 -10.71 -10.05 -2.84
CA ARG A 194 -12.14 -10.01 -3.17
C ARG A 194 -13.02 -9.99 -1.93
N CYS A 195 -12.60 -10.66 -0.84
CA CYS A 195 -13.37 -10.85 0.38
C CYS A 195 -12.46 -11.06 1.60
N ALA A 196 -13.04 -11.09 2.80
CA ALA A 196 -12.30 -11.33 4.05
C ALA A 196 -11.60 -12.68 4.07
N GLU A 197 -12.19 -13.73 3.47
CA GLU A 197 -11.63 -15.08 3.41
C GLU A 197 -10.29 -15.13 2.69
N ASP A 198 -10.11 -14.32 1.65
CA ASP A 198 -8.83 -14.20 0.94
C ASP A 198 -7.73 -13.73 1.91
N VAL A 199 -8.01 -12.70 2.71
CA VAL A 199 -7.07 -12.16 3.72
C VAL A 199 -6.82 -13.17 4.84
N ILE A 200 -7.87 -13.82 5.34
CA ILE A 200 -7.79 -14.84 6.39
C ILE A 200 -6.96 -16.04 5.92
N SER A 201 -7.12 -16.45 4.66
CA SER A 201 -6.35 -17.55 4.09
C SER A 201 -4.86 -17.22 4.01
N LEU A 202 -4.53 -15.99 3.58
CA LEU A 202 -3.15 -15.48 3.57
C LEU A 202 -2.57 -15.40 4.99
N ARG A 203 -3.35 -14.90 5.98
CA ARG A 203 -2.91 -14.84 7.38
C ARG A 203 -2.61 -16.22 7.92
N LYS A 204 -3.50 -17.20 7.69
CA LYS A 204 -3.29 -18.59 8.09
C LYS A 204 -2.03 -19.18 7.46
N PHE A 205 -1.77 -18.89 6.19
CA PHE A 205 -0.56 -19.33 5.52
C PHE A 205 0.71 -18.76 6.17
N LEU A 206 0.75 -17.46 6.41
CA LEU A 206 1.86 -16.79 7.08
C LEU A 206 2.08 -17.30 8.52
N ASP A 207 0.99 -17.48 9.26
CA ASP A 207 1.02 -17.98 10.64
C ASP A 207 1.54 -19.41 10.72
N TYR A 208 1.12 -20.29 9.79
CA TYR A 208 1.62 -21.66 9.68
C TYR A 208 3.15 -21.72 9.46
N HIS A 209 3.71 -20.72 8.77
CA HIS A 209 5.14 -20.58 8.52
C HIS A 209 5.86 -19.69 9.56
N GLY A 210 5.22 -19.39 10.71
CA GLY A 210 5.82 -18.63 11.81
C GLY A 210 5.95 -17.13 11.58
N ALA A 211 5.33 -16.60 10.55
CA ALA A 211 5.44 -15.19 10.13
C ALA A 211 4.31 -14.29 10.67
N HIS A 212 3.90 -14.48 11.94
CA HIS A 212 2.81 -13.77 12.60
C HIS A 212 2.95 -12.23 12.62
N LYS A 213 4.19 -11.74 12.54
CA LYS A 213 4.50 -10.30 12.61
C LYS A 213 4.44 -9.59 11.27
N ILE A 214 4.42 -10.30 10.15
CA ILE A 214 4.29 -9.70 8.82
C ILE A 214 2.88 -9.11 8.69
N LYS A 215 2.79 -7.85 8.27
CA LYS A 215 1.53 -7.13 8.10
C LYS A 215 0.95 -7.30 6.71
N ILE A 216 -0.37 -7.44 6.60
CA ILE A 216 -1.08 -7.61 5.33
C ILE A 216 -1.72 -6.29 4.92
N ILE A 217 -1.36 -5.81 3.72
CA ILE A 217 -1.97 -4.68 3.03
C ILE A 217 -2.80 -5.24 1.88
N SER A 218 -4.12 -5.24 2.01
CA SER A 218 -5.00 -5.74 0.96
C SER A 218 -5.15 -4.72 -0.16
N LYS A 219 -4.92 -5.14 -1.40
CA LYS A 219 -5.08 -4.30 -2.58
C LYS A 219 -6.50 -4.44 -3.10
N ILE A 220 -7.20 -3.31 -3.22
CA ILE A 220 -8.54 -3.24 -3.78
C ILE A 220 -8.41 -2.88 -5.25
N GLU A 221 -8.66 -3.86 -6.11
CA GLU A 221 -8.35 -3.83 -7.55
C GLU A 221 -9.53 -4.22 -8.44
N ASN A 222 -10.61 -4.77 -7.85
CA ASN A 222 -11.75 -5.29 -8.58
C ASN A 222 -13.09 -4.85 -7.95
N ALA A 223 -14.19 -5.05 -8.68
CA ALA A 223 -15.53 -4.66 -8.25
C ALA A 223 -15.97 -5.39 -6.97
N GLU A 224 -15.66 -6.69 -6.85
CA GLU A 224 -16.01 -7.51 -5.69
C GLU A 224 -15.30 -6.99 -4.41
N GLY A 225 -14.02 -6.65 -4.49
CA GLY A 225 -13.27 -6.04 -3.38
C GLY A 225 -13.80 -4.65 -2.99
N VAL A 226 -14.35 -3.89 -3.95
CA VAL A 226 -15.03 -2.61 -3.66
C VAL A 226 -16.33 -2.85 -2.88
N ASP A 227 -17.13 -3.83 -3.26
CA ASP A 227 -18.39 -4.14 -2.61
C ASP A 227 -18.17 -4.74 -1.21
N ASN A 228 -17.18 -5.60 -1.03
CA ASN A 228 -16.83 -6.28 0.23
C ASN A 228 -15.84 -5.50 1.08
N PHE A 229 -15.59 -4.21 0.79
CA PHE A 229 -14.53 -3.41 1.40
C PHE A 229 -14.53 -3.43 2.94
N ALA A 230 -15.69 -3.39 3.58
CA ALA A 230 -15.78 -3.29 5.04
C ALA A 230 -15.19 -4.53 5.74
N GLU A 231 -15.53 -5.72 5.26
CA GLU A 231 -15.03 -6.99 5.82
C GLU A 231 -13.54 -7.21 5.49
N ILE A 232 -13.11 -6.80 4.29
CA ILE A 232 -11.69 -6.84 3.89
C ILE A 232 -10.88 -5.92 4.81
N LEU A 233 -11.38 -4.69 5.05
CA LEU A 233 -10.74 -3.74 5.95
C LEU A 233 -10.60 -4.34 7.36
N GLU A 234 -11.63 -4.99 7.88
CA GLU A 234 -11.59 -5.61 9.21
C GLU A 234 -10.51 -6.69 9.31
N ALA A 235 -10.39 -7.54 8.30
CA ALA A 235 -9.43 -8.64 8.26
C ALA A 235 -7.98 -8.20 7.99
N SER A 236 -7.76 -6.99 7.45
CA SER A 236 -6.45 -6.49 6.99
C SER A 236 -5.74 -5.63 8.04
N ASP A 237 -4.41 -5.52 7.94
CA ASP A 237 -3.62 -4.52 8.70
C ASP A 237 -3.64 -3.13 8.02
N GLY A 238 -3.92 -3.07 6.73
CA GLY A 238 -4.05 -1.85 5.94
C GLY A 238 -4.60 -2.14 4.55
N ILE A 239 -4.82 -1.08 3.79
CA ILE A 239 -5.40 -1.14 2.43
C ILE A 239 -4.50 -0.41 1.44
N MET A 240 -4.45 -0.91 0.21
CA MET A 240 -3.93 -0.18 -0.95
C MET A 240 -5.06 0.07 -1.93
N VAL A 241 -5.34 1.33 -2.21
CA VAL A 241 -6.27 1.75 -3.26
C VAL A 241 -5.51 1.75 -4.58
N ALA A 242 -5.59 0.64 -5.31
CA ALA A 242 -4.86 0.41 -6.55
C ALA A 242 -5.68 0.92 -7.74
N ARG A 243 -5.56 2.22 -8.01
CA ARG A 243 -6.46 2.96 -8.92
C ARG A 243 -6.36 2.51 -10.37
N GLY A 244 -5.20 2.00 -10.80
CA GLY A 244 -4.98 1.49 -12.15
C GLY A 244 -5.93 0.32 -12.45
N ASP A 245 -5.74 -0.80 -11.74
CA ASP A 245 -6.51 -2.01 -11.93
C ASP A 245 -8.00 -1.82 -11.60
N MET A 246 -8.28 -1.11 -10.48
CA MET A 246 -9.66 -0.79 -10.09
C MET A 246 -10.38 0.05 -11.15
N GLY A 247 -9.69 0.98 -11.82
CA GLY A 247 -10.26 1.83 -12.88
C GLY A 247 -10.60 1.07 -14.17
N VAL A 248 -10.04 -0.13 -14.35
CA VAL A 248 -10.42 -1.06 -15.43
C VAL A 248 -11.70 -1.84 -15.09
N GLU A 249 -11.86 -2.21 -13.83
CA GLU A 249 -12.94 -3.08 -13.35
C GLU A 249 -14.23 -2.33 -13.03
N ILE A 250 -14.16 -1.06 -12.65
CA ILE A 250 -15.32 -0.21 -12.31
C ILE A 250 -15.44 0.98 -13.26
N ALA A 251 -16.63 1.60 -13.30
CA ALA A 251 -16.83 2.84 -14.05
C ALA A 251 -15.89 3.94 -13.50
N PHE A 252 -15.02 4.49 -14.35
CA PHE A 252 -13.92 5.36 -13.96
C PHE A 252 -14.37 6.62 -13.21
N GLU A 253 -15.55 7.14 -13.51
CA GLU A 253 -16.16 8.31 -12.84
C GLU A 253 -16.48 8.04 -11.34
N ARG A 254 -16.57 6.77 -10.92
CA ARG A 254 -16.78 6.39 -9.53
C ARG A 254 -15.50 6.39 -8.70
N LEU A 255 -14.36 6.27 -9.36
CA LEU A 255 -13.04 6.06 -8.73
C LEU A 255 -12.69 7.12 -7.67
N PRO A 256 -12.86 8.45 -7.93
CA PRO A 256 -12.52 9.48 -6.94
C PRO A 256 -13.37 9.39 -5.68
N GLY A 257 -14.66 9.09 -5.83
CA GLY A 257 -15.58 8.92 -4.69
C GLY A 257 -15.24 7.70 -3.83
N ILE A 258 -14.90 6.58 -4.48
CA ILE A 258 -14.48 5.34 -3.82
C ILE A 258 -13.16 5.56 -3.07
N GLN A 259 -12.16 6.19 -3.67
CA GLN A 259 -10.89 6.54 -3.01
C GLN A 259 -11.13 7.32 -1.72
N LYS A 260 -11.92 8.39 -1.77
CA LYS A 260 -12.25 9.22 -0.60
C LYS A 260 -12.94 8.40 0.51
N LYS A 261 -13.91 7.56 0.12
CA LYS A 261 -14.63 6.68 1.04
C LYS A 261 -13.67 5.70 1.72
N PHE A 262 -12.81 5.05 0.97
CA PHE A 262 -11.87 4.05 1.48
C PHE A 262 -10.81 4.67 2.40
N ILE A 263 -10.22 5.79 2.01
CA ILE A 263 -9.27 6.52 2.86
C ILE A 263 -9.95 6.87 4.20
N ARG A 264 -11.19 7.40 4.16
CA ARG A 264 -11.94 7.74 5.36
C ARG A 264 -12.18 6.52 6.27
N GLN A 265 -12.65 5.41 5.73
CA GLN A 265 -12.91 4.19 6.49
C GLN A 265 -11.63 3.63 7.11
N CYS A 266 -10.51 3.67 6.39
CA CYS A 266 -9.21 3.20 6.90
C CYS A 266 -8.74 4.02 8.11
N TYR A 267 -8.73 5.35 8.02
CA TYR A 267 -8.27 6.13 9.17
C TYR A 267 -9.24 6.05 10.35
N GLN A 268 -10.56 5.95 10.11
CA GLN A 268 -11.54 5.71 11.18
C GLN A 268 -11.30 4.38 11.91
N ALA A 269 -10.89 3.35 11.18
CA ALA A 269 -10.49 2.06 11.74
C ALA A 269 -9.08 2.06 12.36
N GLY A 270 -8.32 3.17 12.28
CA GLY A 270 -6.92 3.23 12.73
C GLY A 270 -5.96 2.38 11.89
N LYS A 271 -6.32 2.08 10.64
CA LYS A 271 -5.54 1.25 9.71
C LYS A 271 -4.87 2.10 8.64
N MET A 272 -3.75 1.61 8.14
CA MET A 272 -2.96 2.29 7.10
C MET A 272 -3.68 2.24 5.76
N VAL A 273 -3.55 3.30 4.96
CA VAL A 273 -4.03 3.34 3.59
C VAL A 273 -2.99 3.92 2.67
N ILE A 274 -2.77 3.27 1.54
CA ILE A 274 -1.84 3.67 0.48
C ILE A 274 -2.68 4.06 -0.74
N THR A 275 -2.50 5.29 -1.23
CA THR A 275 -3.04 5.70 -2.53
C THR A 275 -2.00 5.40 -3.60
N ALA A 276 -2.34 4.53 -4.55
CA ALA A 276 -1.39 3.92 -5.46
C ALA A 276 -1.74 4.13 -6.93
N THR A 277 -0.74 4.04 -7.78
CA THR A 277 -0.74 4.08 -9.25
C THR A 277 -1.08 5.45 -9.85
N GLN A 278 -0.39 5.77 -10.95
CA GLN A 278 -0.60 7.00 -11.75
C GLN A 278 -0.56 8.30 -10.93
N MET A 279 0.34 8.37 -9.93
CA MET A 279 0.45 9.56 -9.09
C MET A 279 1.26 10.67 -9.77
N LEU A 280 2.45 10.32 -10.30
CA LEU A 280 3.34 11.22 -11.05
C LEU A 280 3.82 10.53 -12.34
N GLU A 281 2.92 9.83 -13.03
CA GLU A 281 3.20 8.95 -14.18
C GLU A 281 3.97 9.66 -15.30
N SER A 282 3.68 10.94 -15.55
CA SER A 282 4.41 11.73 -16.55
C SER A 282 5.90 11.84 -16.25
N MET A 283 6.30 11.70 -14.97
CA MET A 283 7.70 11.73 -14.54
C MET A 283 8.47 10.43 -14.86
N LEU A 284 7.85 9.44 -15.49
CA LEU A 284 8.58 8.36 -16.14
C LEU A 284 9.67 8.91 -17.07
N HIS A 285 9.32 9.94 -17.86
CA HIS A 285 10.20 10.53 -18.86
C HIS A 285 10.35 12.04 -18.74
N ASN A 286 9.53 12.71 -17.92
CA ASN A 286 9.60 14.16 -17.73
C ASN A 286 10.23 14.51 -16.38
N TYR A 287 11.06 15.56 -16.37
CA TYR A 287 11.70 16.05 -15.14
C TYR A 287 10.71 16.70 -14.15
N MET A 288 9.54 17.13 -14.63
CA MET A 288 8.49 17.78 -13.84
C MET A 288 7.14 17.12 -14.11
N PRO A 289 6.27 16.99 -13.10
CA PRO A 289 4.92 16.45 -13.26
C PRO A 289 3.99 17.46 -13.92
N THR A 290 2.86 16.98 -14.42
CA THR A 290 1.74 17.82 -14.84
C THR A 290 1.03 18.47 -13.64
N ARG A 291 0.28 19.57 -13.89
CA ARG A 291 -0.53 20.22 -12.85
C ARG A 291 -1.64 19.30 -12.32
N ALA A 292 -2.20 18.46 -13.17
CA ALA A 292 -3.21 17.48 -12.79
C ALA A 292 -2.65 16.45 -11.77
N GLU A 293 -1.45 15.93 -12.01
CA GLU A 293 -0.78 15.00 -11.09
C GLU A 293 -0.44 15.65 -9.75
N ILE A 294 0.06 16.88 -9.74
CA ILE A 294 0.27 17.66 -8.50
C ILE A 294 -1.02 17.77 -7.70
N THR A 295 -2.13 18.08 -8.38
CA THR A 295 -3.44 18.20 -7.74
C THR A 295 -3.95 16.85 -7.23
N ASP A 296 -3.70 15.76 -7.95
CA ASP A 296 -4.11 14.41 -7.54
C ASP A 296 -3.38 13.98 -6.25
N VAL A 297 -2.05 14.16 -6.20
CA VAL A 297 -1.25 13.90 -4.98
C VAL A 297 -1.77 14.74 -3.80
N ALA A 298 -1.96 16.04 -4.00
CA ALA A 298 -2.46 16.94 -2.96
C ALA A 298 -3.85 16.53 -2.46
N ASN A 299 -4.77 16.12 -3.36
CA ASN A 299 -6.10 15.64 -2.98
C ASN A 299 -6.03 14.35 -2.13
N ALA A 300 -5.17 13.40 -2.47
CA ALA A 300 -4.97 12.21 -1.64
C ALA A 300 -4.51 12.56 -0.22
N VAL A 301 -3.64 13.58 -0.07
CA VAL A 301 -3.19 14.10 1.23
C VAL A 301 -4.35 14.78 1.97
N PHE A 302 -5.13 15.63 1.31
CA PHE A 302 -6.31 16.30 1.89
C PHE A 302 -7.38 15.28 2.33
N ASP A 303 -7.52 14.18 1.62
CA ASP A 303 -8.41 13.06 1.98
C ASP A 303 -7.92 12.30 3.21
N GLY A 304 -6.67 12.47 3.61
CA GLY A 304 -6.07 11.84 4.79
C GLY A 304 -5.38 10.51 4.53
N THR A 305 -4.90 10.25 3.30
CA THR A 305 -4.13 9.02 3.02
C THR A 305 -2.92 8.87 3.97
N SER A 306 -2.57 7.64 4.33
CA SER A 306 -1.39 7.40 5.15
C SER A 306 -0.11 7.46 4.33
N ALA A 307 -0.19 7.04 3.08
CA ALA A 307 0.94 7.04 2.17
C ALA A 307 0.49 7.22 0.71
N VAL A 308 1.40 7.71 -0.11
CA VAL A 308 1.30 7.74 -1.57
C VAL A 308 2.37 6.84 -2.17
N MET A 309 2.11 6.25 -3.35
CA MET A 309 3.02 5.28 -3.95
C MET A 309 3.49 5.72 -5.33
N LEU A 310 4.78 5.53 -5.58
CA LEU A 310 5.44 5.60 -6.88
C LEU A 310 5.69 4.19 -7.40
N SER A 311 5.32 3.94 -8.65
CA SER A 311 5.39 2.64 -9.32
C SER A 311 6.45 2.63 -10.42
N GLY A 312 6.05 2.83 -11.68
CA GLY A 312 6.92 2.91 -12.84
C GLY A 312 7.96 4.02 -12.71
N GLU A 313 7.58 5.14 -12.11
CA GLU A 313 8.39 6.34 -11.94
C GLU A 313 9.73 6.06 -11.24
N THR A 314 9.74 5.12 -10.28
CA THR A 314 10.96 4.72 -9.55
C THR A 314 11.53 3.38 -10.02
N THR A 315 10.76 2.59 -10.81
CA THR A 315 11.17 1.27 -11.31
C THR A 315 11.99 1.36 -12.59
N VAL A 316 11.48 2.09 -13.59
CA VAL A 316 12.04 2.22 -14.95
C VAL A 316 12.16 3.67 -15.40
N GLY A 317 11.67 4.63 -14.61
CA GLY A 317 11.71 6.05 -14.93
C GLY A 317 13.12 6.62 -15.02
N ASP A 318 13.28 7.68 -15.81
CA ASP A 318 14.57 8.32 -16.06
C ASP A 318 15.10 9.12 -14.85
N TYR A 319 14.23 9.46 -13.88
CA TYR A 319 14.54 10.36 -12.77
C TYR A 319 14.10 9.82 -11.39
N PRO A 320 14.52 8.59 -10.96
CA PRO A 320 13.98 7.93 -9.78
C PRO A 320 14.17 8.69 -8.47
N VAL A 321 15.28 9.41 -8.28
CA VAL A 321 15.51 10.27 -7.10
C VAL A 321 14.65 11.52 -7.16
N ARG A 322 14.63 12.17 -8.32
CA ARG A 322 13.90 13.43 -8.53
C ARG A 322 12.41 13.30 -8.29
N VAL A 323 11.79 12.18 -8.71
CA VAL A 323 10.36 11.96 -8.51
C VAL A 323 10.02 11.81 -7.02
N VAL A 324 10.90 11.22 -6.21
CA VAL A 324 10.72 11.14 -4.74
C VAL A 324 10.82 12.53 -4.10
N GLU A 325 11.80 13.36 -4.52
CA GLU A 325 11.90 14.77 -4.08
C GLU A 325 10.64 15.56 -4.39
N VAL A 326 10.15 15.46 -5.64
CA VAL A 326 8.94 16.17 -6.08
C VAL A 326 7.73 15.70 -5.29
N MET A 327 7.54 14.40 -5.13
CA MET A 327 6.48 13.83 -4.30
C MET A 327 6.55 14.35 -2.87
N SER A 328 7.75 14.38 -2.28
CA SER A 328 7.99 14.89 -0.94
C SER A 328 7.56 16.36 -0.79
N HIS A 329 7.93 17.22 -1.75
CA HIS A 329 7.58 18.63 -1.73
C HIS A 329 6.06 18.86 -1.88
N ILE A 330 5.40 18.13 -2.81
CA ILE A 330 3.94 18.24 -2.98
C ILE A 330 3.22 17.84 -1.70
N VAL A 331 3.64 16.72 -1.10
CA VAL A 331 3.04 16.22 0.14
C VAL A 331 3.24 17.19 1.30
N GLU A 332 4.44 17.72 1.51
CA GLU A 332 4.69 18.70 2.59
C GLU A 332 3.85 19.97 2.42
N GLN A 333 3.74 20.48 1.20
CA GLN A 333 2.91 21.65 0.94
C GLN A 333 1.43 21.36 1.19
N ALA A 334 0.94 20.22 0.67
CA ALA A 334 -0.45 19.83 0.86
C ALA A 334 -0.81 19.60 2.34
N GLU A 335 0.12 19.08 3.15
CA GLU A 335 -0.07 18.94 4.61
C GLU A 335 -0.19 20.28 5.32
N ASN A 336 0.61 21.26 4.95
CA ASN A 336 0.53 22.62 5.48
C ASN A 336 -0.82 23.27 5.10
N ASP A 337 -1.18 23.18 3.84
CA ASP A 337 -2.47 23.69 3.34
C ASP A 337 -3.67 23.00 4.02
N ALA A 338 -3.58 21.67 4.26
CA ALA A 338 -4.60 20.90 4.96
C ALA A 338 -4.82 21.37 6.42
N ILE A 339 -3.74 21.75 7.10
CA ILE A 339 -3.82 22.31 8.46
C ILE A 339 -4.50 23.68 8.42
N ASP A 340 -4.10 24.57 7.51
CA ASP A 340 -4.65 25.92 7.37
C ASP A 340 -6.13 25.89 6.97
N LEU A 341 -6.51 25.01 6.06
CA LEU A 341 -7.89 24.79 5.63
C LEU A 341 -8.73 24.05 6.68
N GLY A 342 -8.11 23.47 7.70
CA GLY A 342 -8.79 22.67 8.71
C GLY A 342 -9.34 21.35 8.19
N SER A 343 -8.78 20.80 7.12
CA SER A 343 -9.22 19.55 6.49
C SER A 343 -9.24 18.37 7.47
N TYR A 344 -8.33 18.34 8.44
CA TYR A 344 -8.23 17.25 9.43
C TYR A 344 -9.12 17.43 10.68
N LYS A 345 -9.90 18.52 10.78
CA LYS A 345 -10.75 18.75 11.97
C LYS A 345 -11.87 17.72 12.14
N GLY A 346 -12.33 17.13 11.05
CA GLY A 346 -13.37 16.09 11.04
C GLY A 346 -12.91 14.68 11.40
N PHE A 347 -11.60 14.45 11.55
CA PHE A 347 -11.05 13.12 11.83
C PHE A 347 -11.18 12.67 13.30
N ARG A 348 -11.53 13.58 14.20
CA ARG A 348 -11.62 13.33 15.65
C ARG A 348 -12.89 12.61 16.10
N HIS A 349 -13.91 12.46 15.26
CA HIS A 349 -15.13 11.75 15.64
C HIS A 349 -14.99 10.25 15.39
N THR A 350 -15.01 9.48 16.45
CA THR A 350 -15.04 8.02 16.38
C THR A 350 -16.32 7.51 17.04
N ASP A 351 -16.97 6.56 16.39
CA ASP A 351 -18.16 5.88 16.94
C ASP A 351 -17.80 4.83 18.01
N ASP A 352 -16.49 4.58 18.21
CA ASP A 352 -15.97 3.63 19.21
C ASP A 352 -15.73 4.34 20.55
N HIS A 353 -16.79 4.45 21.33
CA HIS A 353 -16.78 5.05 22.66
C HIS A 353 -16.41 4.06 23.79
N GLU A 354 -16.25 2.78 23.49
CA GLU A 354 -15.98 1.74 24.50
C GLU A 354 -14.48 1.45 24.66
N SER A 355 -13.63 1.85 23.71
CA SER A 355 -12.19 1.59 23.76
C SER A 355 -11.44 2.62 24.62
N ILE A 356 -10.92 2.18 25.78
CA ILE A 356 -10.05 2.99 26.64
C ILE A 356 -8.85 3.53 25.86
N THR A 357 -8.23 2.70 25.03
CA THR A 357 -7.06 3.09 24.23
C THR A 357 -7.40 4.20 23.22
N ASN A 358 -8.56 4.13 22.55
CA ASN A 358 -9.02 5.19 21.67
C ASN A 358 -9.22 6.51 22.42
N ALA A 359 -9.88 6.46 23.60
CA ALA A 359 -10.13 7.65 24.42
C ALA A 359 -8.82 8.31 24.89
N ILE A 360 -7.82 7.51 25.32
CA ILE A 360 -6.51 8.01 25.75
C ILE A 360 -5.73 8.60 24.57
N CYS A 361 -5.75 7.97 23.39
CA CYS A 361 -5.07 8.50 22.19
C CYS A 361 -5.72 9.80 21.70
N ASP A 362 -7.04 9.93 21.73
CA ASP A 362 -7.74 11.17 21.40
C ASP A 362 -7.41 12.28 22.43
N ALA A 363 -7.46 11.96 23.72
CA ALA A 363 -7.06 12.87 24.78
C ALA A 363 -5.60 13.34 24.61
N ALA A 364 -4.67 12.43 24.25
CA ALA A 364 -3.27 12.76 23.99
C ALA A 364 -3.13 13.76 22.82
N CYS A 365 -3.84 13.54 21.72
CA CYS A 365 -3.83 14.42 20.58
C CYS A 365 -4.45 15.80 20.89
N THR A 366 -5.55 15.83 21.65
CA THR A 366 -6.21 17.07 22.08
C THR A 366 -5.32 17.85 23.05
N THR A 367 -4.77 17.18 24.08
CA THR A 367 -3.85 17.79 25.05
C THR A 367 -2.61 18.37 24.36
N ALA A 368 -2.05 17.64 23.37
CA ALA A 368 -0.88 18.11 22.63
C ALA A 368 -1.19 19.40 21.84
N ALA A 369 -2.38 19.51 21.27
CA ALA A 369 -2.82 20.72 20.57
C ALA A 369 -3.06 21.88 21.53
N ASP A 370 -3.80 21.66 22.63
CA ASP A 370 -4.19 22.72 23.59
C ASP A 370 -2.97 23.29 24.34
N MET A 371 -1.95 22.46 24.58
CA MET A 371 -0.75 22.86 25.30
C MET A 371 0.39 23.31 24.37
N ASN A 372 0.20 23.32 23.04
CA ASN A 372 1.25 23.54 22.07
C ASN A 372 2.47 22.63 22.33
N ALA A 373 2.22 21.36 22.58
CA ALA A 373 3.28 20.39 22.78
C ALA A 373 4.14 20.23 21.52
N LYS A 374 5.42 19.90 21.72
CA LYS A 374 6.37 19.68 20.62
C LYS A 374 6.12 18.36 19.89
N ALA A 375 5.74 17.31 20.63
CA ALA A 375 5.50 15.98 20.13
C ALA A 375 4.55 15.19 21.05
N ILE A 376 3.96 14.12 20.48
CA ILE A 376 3.34 13.03 21.23
C ILE A 376 4.36 11.88 21.26
N LEU A 377 4.72 11.40 22.44
CA LEU A 377 5.63 10.27 22.62
C LEU A 377 4.81 9.02 22.91
N THR A 378 5.05 7.94 22.20
CA THR A 378 4.43 6.65 22.47
C THR A 378 5.50 5.62 22.75
N ALA A 379 5.41 4.94 23.90
CA ALA A 379 6.23 3.76 24.18
C ALA A 379 5.43 2.52 23.78
N THR A 380 5.90 1.80 22.77
CA THR A 380 5.11 0.73 22.15
C THR A 380 5.97 -0.43 21.65
N GLU A 381 5.54 -1.67 21.94
CA GLU A 381 6.20 -2.86 21.43
C GLU A 381 5.67 -3.26 20.04
N SER A 382 4.35 -3.21 19.86
CA SER A 382 3.66 -3.62 18.63
C SER A 382 3.36 -2.47 17.65
N GLY A 383 3.61 -1.21 18.05
CA GLY A 383 3.23 -0.03 17.29
C GLY A 383 1.74 0.34 17.39
N TYR A 384 0.94 -0.39 18.16
CA TYR A 384 -0.52 -0.19 18.22
C TYR A 384 -0.90 1.21 18.68
N THR A 385 -0.36 1.69 19.82
CA THR A 385 -0.60 3.02 20.35
C THR A 385 -0.24 4.12 19.36
N ALA A 386 0.92 4.01 18.71
CA ALA A 386 1.37 4.98 17.72
C ALA A 386 0.42 5.07 16.52
N ARG A 387 -0.06 3.92 16.01
CA ARG A 387 -1.06 3.88 14.94
C ARG A 387 -2.39 4.47 15.35
N LEU A 388 -2.83 4.22 16.57
CA LEU A 388 -4.07 4.84 17.08
C LEU A 388 -3.95 6.35 17.27
N CYS A 389 -2.83 6.87 17.79
CA CYS A 389 -2.59 8.31 17.79
C CYS A 389 -2.59 8.89 16.38
N SER A 390 -2.00 8.17 15.42
CA SER A 390 -1.99 8.55 13.99
C SER A 390 -3.39 8.69 13.39
N LYS A 391 -4.38 7.89 13.85
CA LYS A 391 -5.79 7.96 13.44
C LYS A 391 -6.37 9.37 13.61
N PHE A 392 -6.02 10.07 14.67
CA PHE A 392 -6.56 11.40 15.00
C PHE A 392 -5.85 12.55 14.28
N ARG A 393 -4.87 12.27 13.42
CA ARG A 393 -4.14 13.25 12.60
C ARG A 393 -3.67 14.48 13.40
N PRO A 394 -2.87 14.30 14.48
CA PRO A 394 -2.39 15.41 15.28
C PRO A 394 -1.51 16.36 14.46
N SER A 395 -1.54 17.65 14.84
CA SER A 395 -0.70 18.66 14.21
C SER A 395 0.79 18.48 14.52
N VAL A 396 1.11 17.84 15.63
CA VAL A 396 2.48 17.53 16.08
C VAL A 396 2.92 16.13 15.66
N PRO A 397 4.24 15.85 15.57
CA PRO A 397 4.75 14.52 15.27
C PRO A 397 4.44 13.51 16.41
N ILE A 398 4.28 12.25 16.03
CA ILE A 398 4.17 11.12 16.94
C ILE A 398 5.52 10.39 16.94
N ILE A 399 6.26 10.46 18.03
CA ILE A 399 7.53 9.77 18.18
C ILE A 399 7.26 8.44 18.87
N ALA A 400 7.55 7.34 18.19
CA ALA A 400 7.26 5.99 18.68
C ALA A 400 8.55 5.29 19.11
N ALA A 401 8.80 5.26 20.41
CA ALA A 401 9.90 4.51 21.01
C ALA A 401 9.54 3.03 21.09
N THR A 402 10.29 2.17 20.40
CA THR A 402 10.07 0.72 20.35
C THR A 402 11.35 -0.07 20.47
N PRO A 403 11.40 -1.13 21.31
CA PRO A 403 12.54 -2.04 21.38
C PRO A 403 12.51 -3.12 20.27
N CYS A 404 11.44 -3.17 19.46
CA CYS A 404 11.24 -4.18 18.43
C CYS A 404 11.63 -3.61 17.06
N GLU A 405 12.72 -4.10 16.47
CA GLU A 405 13.22 -3.68 15.16
C GLU A 405 12.17 -3.85 14.04
N LYS A 406 11.42 -4.95 14.06
CA LYS A 406 10.31 -5.18 13.12
C LYS A 406 9.27 -4.07 13.19
N THR A 407 8.86 -3.69 14.39
CA THR A 407 7.91 -2.59 14.63
C THR A 407 8.49 -1.24 14.21
N PHE A 408 9.79 -1.01 14.47
CA PHE A 408 10.49 0.19 14.03
C PHE A 408 10.37 0.40 12.52
N HIS A 409 10.62 -0.66 11.72
CA HIS A 409 10.46 -0.58 10.27
C HIS A 409 9.00 -0.47 9.84
N GLN A 410 8.09 -1.25 10.43
CA GLN A 410 6.67 -1.23 10.07
C GLN A 410 6.00 0.13 10.32
N LEU A 411 6.40 0.84 11.36
CA LEU A 411 5.87 2.17 11.67
C LEU A 411 6.28 3.23 10.63
N ALA A 412 7.25 2.95 9.77
CA ALA A 412 7.61 3.81 8.64
C ALA A 412 6.46 4.03 7.65
N LEU A 413 5.43 3.17 7.62
CA LEU A 413 4.23 3.34 6.80
C LEU A 413 3.11 4.11 7.54
N SER A 414 3.24 4.39 8.83
CA SER A 414 2.19 5.03 9.63
C SER A 414 2.27 6.55 9.53
N TRP A 415 1.15 7.21 9.19
CA TRP A 415 1.08 8.65 9.03
C TRP A 415 1.51 9.40 10.30
N GLY A 416 2.39 10.39 10.16
CA GLY A 416 2.84 11.25 11.26
C GLY A 416 3.70 10.55 12.31
N VAL A 417 3.99 9.24 12.16
CA VAL A 417 4.80 8.47 13.11
C VAL A 417 6.27 8.52 12.70
N TYR A 418 7.12 8.80 13.69
CA TYR A 418 8.57 8.80 13.61
C TYR A 418 9.09 7.78 14.60
N PRO A 419 9.33 6.54 14.19
CA PRO A 419 9.80 5.50 15.07
C PRO A 419 11.27 5.72 15.46
N VAL A 420 11.61 5.33 16.69
CA VAL A 420 12.97 5.33 17.22
C VAL A 420 13.22 4.03 17.96
N LEU A 421 14.39 3.44 17.77
CA LEU A 421 14.79 2.26 18.54
C LEU A 421 15.06 2.64 19.98
N SER A 422 14.50 1.88 20.90
CA SER A 422 14.63 2.08 22.34
C SER A 422 15.10 0.81 23.05
N LEU A 423 15.55 0.95 24.28
CA LEU A 423 15.85 -0.20 25.12
C LEU A 423 14.61 -0.67 25.87
N TYR A 424 14.55 -1.96 26.15
CA TYR A 424 13.54 -2.50 27.06
C TYR A 424 13.66 -1.87 28.45
N GLN A 425 12.54 -1.40 28.99
CA GLN A 425 12.42 -0.90 30.35
C GLN A 425 11.46 -1.78 31.13
N SER A 426 11.73 -1.98 32.42
CA SER A 426 10.91 -2.83 33.30
C SER A 426 9.87 -2.07 34.11
N ASP A 427 9.91 -0.75 34.04
CA ASP A 427 9.16 0.16 34.89
C ASP A 427 8.57 1.29 34.01
N ALA A 428 7.31 1.66 34.23
CA ALA A 428 6.59 2.63 33.39
C ALA A 428 7.23 4.03 33.44
N ASP A 429 7.70 4.48 34.63
CA ASP A 429 8.35 5.78 34.74
C ASP A 429 9.69 5.83 34.01
N LYS A 430 10.47 4.75 34.08
CA LYS A 430 11.72 4.63 33.29
C LYS A 430 11.42 4.57 31.79
N LEU A 431 10.37 3.85 31.39
CA LEU A 431 9.94 3.74 30.00
C LEU A 431 9.57 5.12 29.43
N MET A 432 8.82 5.92 30.18
CA MET A 432 8.44 7.27 29.76
C MET A 432 9.64 8.22 29.65
N ARG A 433 10.54 8.23 30.66
CA ARG A 433 11.77 9.04 30.60
C ARG A 433 12.64 8.62 29.42
N HIS A 434 12.82 7.32 29.22
CA HIS A 434 13.62 6.81 28.10
C HIS A 434 13.01 7.18 26.74
N ALA A 435 11.68 7.26 26.62
CA ALA A 435 11.03 7.74 25.40
C ALA A 435 11.35 9.22 25.10
N VAL A 436 11.44 10.07 26.17
CA VAL A 436 11.90 11.45 26.04
C VAL A 436 13.37 11.50 25.58
N ASP A 437 14.24 10.70 26.22
CA ASP A 437 15.67 10.62 25.84
C ASP A 437 15.83 10.20 24.37
N CYS A 438 15.07 9.20 23.91
CA CYS A 438 15.07 8.77 22.52
C CYS A 438 14.64 9.91 21.57
N ALA A 439 13.62 10.69 21.94
CA ALA A 439 13.15 11.81 21.14
C ALA A 439 14.19 12.95 21.05
N LYS A 440 14.98 13.15 22.10
CA LYS A 440 16.13 14.08 22.11
C LYS A 440 17.29 13.58 21.25
N MET A 441 17.58 12.28 21.28
CA MET A 441 18.66 11.68 20.47
C MET A 441 18.48 11.89 18.97
N ILE A 442 17.24 12.05 18.51
CA ILE A 442 16.90 12.33 17.10
C ILE A 442 16.59 13.82 16.84
N ASP A 443 16.93 14.70 17.76
CA ASP A 443 16.75 16.17 17.68
C ASP A 443 15.30 16.64 17.43
N MET A 444 14.29 15.83 17.81
CA MET A 444 12.90 16.18 17.65
C MET A 444 12.29 16.89 18.88
N VAL A 445 12.93 16.72 20.03
CA VAL A 445 12.57 17.37 21.31
C VAL A 445 13.84 17.96 21.93
N GLN A 446 13.72 19.14 22.52
CA GLN A 446 14.80 19.84 23.22
C GLN A 446 14.43 20.10 24.67
N THR A 447 15.43 20.37 25.51
CA THR A 447 15.19 20.75 26.92
C THR A 447 14.35 22.02 26.98
N GLY A 448 13.26 21.99 27.75
CA GLY A 448 12.24 23.04 27.86
C GLY A 448 11.01 22.81 26.98
N ASP A 449 11.04 21.85 26.04
CA ASP A 449 9.87 21.50 25.26
C ASP A 449 8.82 20.75 26.09
N ARG A 450 7.54 21.00 25.82
CA ARG A 450 6.43 20.20 26.34
C ARG A 450 6.18 19.01 25.44
N VAL A 451 5.98 17.85 26.08
CA VAL A 451 5.62 16.62 25.37
C VAL A 451 4.43 15.95 26.06
N VAL A 452 3.62 15.27 25.26
CA VAL A 452 2.54 14.40 25.75
C VAL A 452 2.99 12.97 25.57
N ILE A 453 3.00 12.20 26.65
CA ILE A 453 3.47 10.82 26.67
C ILE A 453 2.28 9.90 26.87
N THR A 454 2.16 8.85 26.08
CA THR A 454 1.14 7.83 26.27
C THR A 454 1.72 6.42 26.20
N SER A 455 1.30 5.57 27.12
CA SER A 455 1.75 4.19 27.27
C SER A 455 0.69 3.32 27.94
N GLY A 456 0.93 2.01 28.02
CA GLY A 456 0.27 1.16 28.99
C GLY A 456 0.95 1.22 30.35
N GLU A 457 0.19 1.09 31.42
CA GLU A 457 0.72 0.99 32.79
C GLU A 457 1.51 -0.30 32.99
N GLU A 458 1.00 -1.40 32.46
CA GLU A 458 1.70 -2.69 32.45
C GLU A 458 2.71 -2.77 31.31
N VAL A 459 3.98 -2.71 31.65
CA VAL A 459 5.07 -2.95 30.73
C VAL A 459 5.01 -4.42 30.25
N ARG A 460 4.94 -4.66 28.94
CA ARG A 460 4.77 -5.96 28.24
C ARG A 460 3.33 -6.42 27.98
N SER A 461 2.30 -5.63 28.29
CA SER A 461 0.92 -5.91 27.87
C SER A 461 0.62 -5.13 26.59
N SER A 462 0.66 -5.79 25.42
CA SER A 462 0.38 -5.13 24.13
C SER A 462 -1.11 -4.78 24.01
N GLY A 463 -1.42 -3.55 23.58
CA GLY A 463 -2.79 -3.12 23.28
C GLY A 463 -3.52 -2.39 24.42
N ASN A 464 -2.94 -2.27 25.62
CA ASN A 464 -3.55 -1.63 26.79
C ASN A 464 -2.96 -0.24 27.06
N THR A 465 -3.22 0.72 26.17
CA THR A 465 -2.85 2.13 26.43
C THR A 465 -3.88 2.77 27.33
N ASN A 466 -3.50 3.05 28.59
CA ASN A 466 -4.39 3.58 29.62
C ASN A 466 -3.79 4.75 30.38
N LEU A 467 -2.60 5.22 30.02
CA LEU A 467 -1.88 6.28 30.69
C LEU A 467 -1.54 7.43 29.74
N LEU A 468 -1.79 8.65 30.21
CA LEU A 468 -1.39 9.89 29.58
C LEU A 468 -0.64 10.75 30.59
N LYS A 469 0.52 11.28 30.24
CA LYS A 469 1.32 12.20 31.04
C LYS A 469 1.74 13.40 30.20
N VAL A 470 1.70 14.58 30.77
CA VAL A 470 2.33 15.78 30.21
C VAL A 470 3.61 16.06 30.95
N GLU A 471 4.68 16.30 30.23
CA GLU A 471 5.99 16.62 30.80
C GLU A 471 6.58 17.84 30.12
N THR A 472 7.22 18.70 30.91
CA THR A 472 8.12 19.74 30.39
C THR A 472 9.52 19.30 30.74
N ASP A 473 10.31 19.04 29.76
CA ASP A 473 11.64 18.45 29.94
C ASP A 473 12.72 19.50 30.19
#